data_09ef2744102b6d96b61316aadeed4c14
#
_entry.id   09ef2744102b6d96b61316aadeed4c14
#
_cell.length_a   1.000
_cell.length_b   1.000
_cell.length_c   1.000
_cell.angle_alpha   90.00
_cell.angle_beta   90.00
_cell.angle_gamma   90.00
#
_symmetry.space_group_name_H-M   'P 1'
#
loop_
_entity.id
_entity.type
_entity.pdbx_description
1 polymer ?
#
loop_
_entity_poly.entity_id
_entity_poly.type
_entity_poly.pdbx_seq_one_letter_code
_entity_poly.pdbx_strand_id
1 'polypeptide(L)'
;MNVLNRIKSLFLFISLLYLTFYIPMTLTFYMPVWMELNCEWHGRCRVIGIERSENGIQELAAFFRHQGELDSFLTQKEKLHLLEVRGIFDTMFFLGLVSLVIIAITYNRKKLSRFALINAAIIICLLIVLPFFGTFWRDIFHPLIFNNDLWQNNQYDLSYYIMPRVFFKYTVALLILLCFLINTVIWLGFREKKIKTTENQG
;
A
#
# COMPACT_ATOMS: atom_id res chain seq x y z
N MET A 1 19.48 -4.84 28.59
CA MET A 1 19.47 -4.18 27.24
C MET A 1 19.34 -2.68 27.46
N ASN A 2 20.30 -1.86 27.00
CA ASN A 2 20.35 -0.42 27.20
C ASN A 2 19.13 0.24 26.52
N VAL A 3 18.59 1.33 27.08
CA VAL A 3 17.45 2.09 26.57
C VAL A 3 17.65 2.49 25.09
N LEU A 4 18.85 2.94 24.73
CA LEU A 4 19.20 3.29 23.35
C LEU A 4 19.01 2.12 22.38
N ASN A 5 19.34 0.89 22.77
CA ASN A 5 19.15 -0.30 21.93
C ASN A 5 17.68 -0.70 21.76
N ARG A 6 16.82 -0.36 22.73
CA ARG A 6 15.36 -0.54 22.61
C ARG A 6 14.79 0.45 21.61
N ILE A 7 15.18 1.72 21.71
CA ILE A 7 14.75 2.78 20.80
C ILE A 7 15.17 2.45 19.35
N LYS A 8 16.44 2.11 19.11
CA LYS A 8 16.92 1.67 17.78
C LYS A 8 16.13 0.49 17.23
N SER A 9 15.77 -0.47 18.08
CA SER A 9 14.99 -1.64 17.67
C SER A 9 13.55 -1.28 17.29
N LEU A 10 12.93 -0.36 18.02
CA LEU A 10 11.60 0.13 17.72
C LEU A 10 11.56 0.87 16.36
N PHE A 11 12.53 1.76 16.13
CA PHE A 11 12.64 2.47 14.86
C PHE A 11 12.88 1.50 13.68
N LEU A 12 13.75 0.49 13.84
CA LEU A 12 13.95 -0.52 12.82
C LEU A 12 12.66 -1.30 12.52
N PHE A 13 11.90 -1.67 13.55
CA PHE A 13 10.65 -2.39 13.42
C PHE A 13 9.59 -1.56 12.64
N ILE A 14 9.38 -0.30 13.07
CA ILE A 14 8.39 0.60 12.43
C ILE A 14 8.80 0.89 10.99
N SER A 15 10.08 1.20 10.73
CA SER A 15 10.57 1.51 9.38
C SER A 15 10.46 0.31 8.44
N LEU A 16 10.70 -0.92 8.93
CA LEU A 16 10.53 -2.12 8.14
C LEU A 16 9.05 -2.36 7.81
N LEU A 17 8.15 -2.25 8.78
CA LEU A 17 6.71 -2.38 8.58
C LEU A 17 6.22 -1.34 7.56
N TYR A 18 6.65 -0.10 7.72
CA TYR A 18 6.29 1.00 6.82
C TYR A 18 6.73 0.72 5.38
N LEU A 19 7.99 0.39 5.14
CA LEU A 19 8.49 0.16 3.78
C LEU A 19 7.87 -1.07 3.10
N THR A 20 7.63 -2.13 3.87
CA THR A 20 6.98 -3.33 3.30
C THR A 20 5.53 -3.09 2.90
N PHE A 21 4.88 -2.06 3.45
CA PHE A 21 3.56 -1.59 3.04
C PHE A 21 3.65 -0.52 1.93
N TYR A 22 4.51 0.47 2.09
CA TYR A 22 4.64 1.62 1.19
C TYR A 22 5.01 1.21 -0.25
N ILE A 23 6.01 0.32 -0.41
CA ILE A 23 6.50 -0.09 -1.74
C ILE A 23 5.39 -0.73 -2.59
N PRO A 24 4.68 -1.78 -2.15
CA PRO A 24 3.61 -2.35 -2.96
C PRO A 24 2.43 -1.40 -3.15
N MET A 25 2.13 -0.53 -2.18
CA MET A 25 1.06 0.45 -2.32
C MET A 25 1.36 1.46 -3.45
N THR A 26 2.55 2.02 -3.50
CA THR A 26 2.93 2.94 -4.57
C THR A 26 2.91 2.26 -5.94
N LEU A 27 3.36 1.02 -6.04
CA LEU A 27 3.31 0.26 -7.29
C LEU A 27 1.87 0.06 -7.79
N THR A 28 0.90 -0.20 -6.90
CA THR A 28 -0.50 -0.39 -7.32
C THR A 28 -1.18 0.88 -7.84
N PHE A 29 -0.74 2.07 -7.41
CA PHE A 29 -1.30 3.34 -7.87
C PHE A 29 -0.48 4.04 -8.97
N TYR A 30 0.83 3.82 -8.99
CA TYR A 30 1.70 4.42 -10.00
C TYR A 30 1.72 3.64 -11.32
N MET A 31 1.37 2.35 -11.28
CA MET A 31 1.29 1.49 -12.46
C MET A 31 -0.18 1.29 -12.87
N PRO A 32 -0.57 1.63 -14.11
CA PRO A 32 -1.97 1.53 -14.55
C PRO A 32 -2.48 0.09 -14.59
N VAL A 33 -1.61 -0.89 -14.76
CA VAL A 33 -1.94 -2.31 -14.94
C VAL A 33 -2.91 -2.85 -13.87
N TRP A 34 -2.71 -2.46 -12.59
CA TRP A 34 -3.60 -2.91 -11.54
C TRP A 34 -5.01 -2.32 -11.64
N MET A 35 -5.11 -1.06 -12.05
CA MET A 35 -6.40 -0.40 -12.28
C MET A 35 -7.12 -1.02 -13.49
N GLU A 36 -6.40 -1.28 -14.57
CA GLU A 36 -6.89 -1.91 -15.79
C GLU A 36 -7.46 -3.31 -15.50
N LEU A 37 -6.70 -4.17 -14.81
CA LEU A 37 -7.16 -5.50 -14.38
C LEU A 37 -8.44 -5.43 -13.53
N ASN A 38 -8.51 -4.49 -12.59
CA ASN A 38 -9.72 -4.31 -11.79
C ASN A 38 -10.90 -3.84 -12.64
N CYS A 39 -10.68 -2.97 -13.61
CA CYS A 39 -11.71 -2.53 -14.57
C CYS A 39 -12.35 -3.72 -15.28
N GLU A 40 -11.54 -4.67 -15.72
CA GLU A 40 -12.03 -5.91 -16.36
C GLU A 40 -12.87 -6.75 -15.39
N TRP A 41 -12.39 -6.94 -14.17
CA TRP A 41 -13.02 -7.82 -13.17
C TRP A 41 -14.34 -7.32 -12.65
N HIS A 42 -14.47 -6.02 -12.33
CA HIS A 42 -15.72 -5.48 -11.80
C HIS A 42 -16.71 -5.01 -12.89
N GLY A 43 -16.26 -4.91 -14.14
CA GLY A 43 -17.09 -4.66 -15.32
C GLY A 43 -17.69 -3.24 -15.43
N ARG A 44 -17.51 -2.34 -14.46
CA ARG A 44 -18.10 -0.98 -14.49
C ARG A 44 -17.49 -0.10 -15.57
N CYS A 45 -16.24 -0.31 -15.93
CA CYS A 45 -15.57 0.45 -16.98
C CYS A 45 -16.24 0.30 -18.35
N ARG A 46 -16.88 -0.85 -18.59
CA ARG A 46 -17.64 -1.08 -19.85
C ARG A 46 -18.82 -0.14 -20.00
N VAL A 47 -19.36 0.37 -18.90
CA VAL A 47 -20.53 1.30 -18.93
C VAL A 47 -20.16 2.64 -19.55
N ILE A 48 -18.93 3.12 -19.32
CA ILE A 48 -18.45 4.41 -19.85
C ILE A 48 -17.61 4.26 -21.13
N GLY A 49 -17.36 3.02 -21.56
CA GLY A 49 -16.51 2.67 -22.69
C GLY A 49 -15.05 2.41 -22.28
N ILE A 50 -14.46 1.40 -22.93
CA ILE A 50 -13.10 0.91 -22.60
C ILE A 50 -12.07 2.03 -22.81
N GLU A 51 -12.07 2.67 -23.97
CA GLU A 51 -11.15 3.75 -24.34
C GLU A 51 -11.16 4.90 -23.31
N ARG A 52 -12.36 5.34 -22.90
CA ARG A 52 -12.49 6.39 -21.88
C ARG A 52 -11.96 5.96 -20.52
N SER A 53 -12.16 4.69 -20.15
CA SER A 53 -11.65 4.14 -18.89
C SER A 53 -10.14 4.05 -18.90
N GLU A 54 -9.54 3.55 -19.99
CA GLU A 54 -8.09 3.43 -20.16
C GLU A 54 -7.43 4.81 -20.12
N ASN A 55 -7.95 5.78 -20.86
CA ASN A 55 -7.43 7.15 -20.84
C ASN A 55 -7.47 7.76 -19.44
N GLY A 56 -8.58 7.60 -18.71
CA GLY A 56 -8.70 8.08 -17.33
C GLY A 56 -7.72 7.38 -16.37
N ILE A 57 -7.48 6.08 -16.52
CA ILE A 57 -6.52 5.32 -15.72
C ILE A 57 -5.08 5.78 -16.00
N GLN A 58 -4.73 5.98 -17.28
CA GLN A 58 -3.39 6.45 -17.66
C GLN A 58 -3.13 7.87 -17.16
N GLU A 59 -4.13 8.77 -17.29
CA GLU A 59 -4.07 10.13 -16.77
C GLU A 59 -3.87 10.14 -15.25
N LEU A 60 -4.64 9.32 -14.54
CA LEU A 60 -4.53 9.20 -13.08
C LEU A 60 -3.17 8.66 -12.63
N ALA A 61 -2.65 7.62 -13.29
CA ALA A 61 -1.33 7.08 -13.00
C ALA A 61 -0.22 8.10 -13.30
N ALA A 62 -0.32 8.86 -14.41
CA ALA A 62 0.61 9.93 -14.74
C ALA A 62 0.55 11.06 -13.69
N PHE A 63 -0.65 11.43 -13.24
CA PHE A 63 -0.86 12.44 -12.21
C PHE A 63 -0.17 12.08 -10.90
N PHE A 64 -0.33 10.84 -10.41
CA PHE A 64 0.35 10.39 -9.19
C PHE A 64 1.87 10.32 -9.34
N ARG A 65 2.40 10.14 -10.55
CA ARG A 65 3.84 10.22 -10.85
C ARG A 65 4.36 11.62 -11.09
N HIS A 66 3.55 12.68 -10.95
CA HIS A 66 3.89 14.07 -11.30
C HIS A 66 4.27 14.26 -12.79
N GLN A 67 3.70 13.43 -13.68
CA GLN A 67 3.97 13.44 -15.12
C GLN A 67 2.81 14.00 -15.96
N GLY A 68 1.75 14.47 -15.32
CA GLY A 68 0.57 15.01 -15.99
C GLY A 68 -0.39 15.71 -15.03
N GLU A 69 -1.32 16.44 -15.59
CA GLU A 69 -2.43 17.09 -14.89
C GLU A 69 -3.73 16.27 -15.05
N LEU A 70 -4.74 16.56 -14.24
CA LEU A 70 -6.07 15.93 -14.32
C LEU A 70 -7.00 16.80 -15.14
N ASP A 71 -7.03 16.59 -16.47
CA ASP A 71 -7.70 17.56 -17.34
C ASP A 71 -9.07 17.13 -17.86
N SER A 72 -9.24 15.88 -18.31
CA SER A 72 -10.25 15.65 -19.33
C SER A 72 -11.63 15.23 -18.83
N PHE A 73 -11.74 14.27 -17.93
CA PHE A 73 -13.04 13.62 -17.65
C PHE A 73 -13.46 13.64 -16.17
N LEU A 74 -12.60 14.18 -15.32
CA LEU A 74 -12.84 14.24 -13.89
C LEU A 74 -13.62 15.50 -13.51
N THR A 75 -14.59 15.35 -12.61
CA THR A 75 -15.30 16.49 -12.02
C THR A 75 -14.35 17.32 -11.14
N GLN A 76 -14.69 18.58 -10.90
CA GLN A 76 -13.89 19.44 -10.02
C GLN A 76 -13.75 18.85 -8.60
N LYS A 77 -14.79 18.19 -8.11
CA LYS A 77 -14.78 17.48 -6.83
C LYS A 77 -13.73 16.36 -6.82
N GLU A 78 -13.69 15.54 -7.88
CA GLU A 78 -12.70 14.47 -8.00
C GLU A 78 -11.27 15.01 -8.06
N LYS A 79 -11.05 16.06 -8.85
CA LYS A 79 -9.73 16.70 -8.97
C LYS A 79 -9.21 17.20 -7.62
N LEU A 80 -10.06 17.86 -6.84
CA LEU A 80 -9.69 18.35 -5.51
C LEU A 80 -9.37 17.18 -4.56
N HIS A 81 -10.19 16.13 -4.55
CA HIS A 81 -9.91 14.95 -3.73
C HIS A 81 -8.61 14.25 -4.14
N LEU A 82 -8.37 14.07 -5.43
CA LEU A 82 -7.16 13.43 -5.93
C LEU A 82 -5.90 14.26 -5.64
N LEU A 83 -5.99 15.59 -5.60
CA LEU A 83 -4.89 16.45 -5.13
C LEU A 83 -4.57 16.21 -3.65
N GLU A 84 -5.58 16.06 -2.79
CA GLU A 84 -5.37 15.68 -1.39
C GLU A 84 -4.70 14.30 -1.27
N VAL A 85 -5.18 13.31 -2.04
CA VAL A 85 -4.60 11.97 -2.06
C VAL A 85 -3.16 12.00 -2.54
N ARG A 86 -2.82 12.77 -3.60
CA ARG A 86 -1.43 12.94 -4.07
C ARG A 86 -0.55 13.54 -2.97
N GLY A 87 -1.01 14.55 -2.24
CA GLY A 87 -0.29 15.13 -1.11
C GLY A 87 0.03 14.11 -0.01
N ILE A 88 -0.89 13.14 0.23
CA ILE A 88 -0.65 12.02 1.15
C ILE A 88 0.46 11.12 0.58
N PHE A 89 0.42 10.76 -0.70
CA PHE A 89 1.47 9.95 -1.35
C PHE A 89 2.84 10.62 -1.31
N ASP A 90 2.90 11.94 -1.53
CA ASP A 90 4.14 12.71 -1.45
C ASP A 90 4.73 12.67 -0.03
N THR A 91 3.89 12.85 0.99
CA THR A 91 4.29 12.71 2.39
C THR A 91 4.79 11.30 2.68
N MET A 92 4.09 10.28 2.18
CA MET A 92 4.50 8.88 2.34
C MET A 92 5.81 8.58 1.64
N PHE A 93 6.09 9.17 0.48
CA PHE A 93 7.38 9.06 -0.20
C PHE A 93 8.51 9.58 0.70
N PHE A 94 8.34 10.75 1.29
CA PHE A 94 9.34 11.34 2.19
C PHE A 94 9.59 10.47 3.42
N LEU A 95 8.53 9.96 4.04
CA LEU A 95 8.64 9.00 5.15
C LEU A 95 9.32 7.69 4.71
N GLY A 96 9.16 7.28 3.45
CA GLY A 96 9.86 6.14 2.86
C GLY A 96 11.37 6.35 2.82
N LEU A 97 11.82 7.51 2.37
CA LEU A 97 13.24 7.88 2.38
C LEU A 97 13.82 7.89 3.80
N VAL A 98 13.11 8.51 4.75
CA VAL A 98 13.51 8.51 6.17
C VAL A 98 13.60 7.07 6.72
N SER A 99 12.64 6.22 6.38
CA SER A 99 12.64 4.82 6.82
C SER A 99 13.81 4.03 6.25
N LEU A 100 14.22 4.26 5.01
CA LEU A 100 15.42 3.67 4.41
C LEU A 100 16.69 4.06 5.18
N VAL A 101 16.83 5.35 5.51
CA VAL A 101 17.96 5.86 6.28
C VAL A 101 17.98 5.23 7.68
N ILE A 102 16.83 5.15 8.35
CA ILE A 102 16.73 4.52 9.68
C ILE A 102 17.14 3.04 9.60
N ILE A 103 16.67 2.29 8.62
CA ILE A 103 17.06 0.88 8.45
C ILE A 103 18.57 0.76 8.23
N ALA A 104 19.17 1.60 7.38
CA ALA A 104 20.61 1.58 7.13
C ALA A 104 21.44 1.82 8.40
N ILE A 105 21.06 2.81 9.23
CA ILE A 105 21.75 3.16 10.47
C ILE A 105 21.53 2.12 11.59
N THR A 106 20.34 1.51 11.63
CA THR A 106 19.95 0.58 12.72
C THR A 106 20.06 -0.89 12.31
N TYR A 107 20.61 -1.16 11.13
CA TYR A 107 20.69 -2.50 10.56
C TYR A 107 21.23 -3.54 11.55
N ASN A 108 20.47 -4.62 11.70
CA ASN A 108 20.87 -5.80 12.46
C ASN A 108 20.16 -7.02 11.86
N ARG A 109 20.91 -7.93 11.28
CA ARG A 109 20.40 -9.10 10.55
C ARG A 109 19.41 -9.94 11.36
N LYS A 110 19.75 -10.25 12.63
CA LYS A 110 18.88 -11.06 13.50
C LYS A 110 17.57 -10.36 13.84
N LYS A 111 17.64 -9.06 14.15
CA LYS A 111 16.45 -8.25 14.44
C LYS A 111 15.59 -8.08 13.19
N LEU A 112 16.19 -7.84 12.03
CA LEU A 112 15.48 -7.68 10.76
C LEU A 112 14.64 -8.92 10.45
N SER A 113 15.25 -10.11 10.52
CA SER A 113 14.53 -11.38 10.34
C SER A 113 13.39 -11.57 11.33
N ARG A 114 13.64 -11.31 12.64
CA ARG A 114 12.61 -11.43 13.66
C ARG A 114 11.45 -10.44 13.44
N PHE A 115 11.76 -9.20 13.10
CA PHE A 115 10.75 -8.16 12.88
C PHE A 115 9.95 -8.41 11.60
N ALA A 116 10.57 -8.93 10.55
CA ALA A 116 9.85 -9.35 9.36
C ALA A 116 8.81 -10.45 9.68
N LEU A 117 9.15 -11.43 10.52
CA LEU A 117 8.19 -12.45 10.95
C LEU A 117 7.03 -11.85 11.76
N ILE A 118 7.32 -10.92 12.68
CA ILE A 118 6.29 -10.23 13.47
C ILE A 118 5.39 -9.38 12.55
N ASN A 119 5.99 -8.65 11.61
CA ASN A 119 5.24 -7.86 10.62
C ASN A 119 4.33 -8.74 9.77
N ALA A 120 4.81 -9.90 9.30
CA ALA A 120 4.00 -10.86 8.56
C ALA A 120 2.77 -11.31 9.35
N ALA A 121 2.95 -11.59 10.65
CA ALA A 121 1.84 -11.96 11.53
C ALA A 121 0.83 -10.81 11.73
N ILE A 122 1.30 -9.58 11.93
CA ILE A 122 0.45 -8.39 12.05
C ILE A 122 -0.34 -8.16 10.76
N ILE A 123 0.32 -8.27 9.60
CA ILE A 123 -0.29 -8.03 8.29
C ILE A 123 -1.41 -9.05 8.00
N ILE A 124 -1.21 -10.33 8.34
CA ILE A 124 -2.25 -11.35 8.20
C ILE A 124 -3.48 -11.02 9.06
N CYS A 125 -3.32 -10.46 10.25
CA CYS A 125 -4.44 -10.03 11.08
C CYS A 125 -5.33 -8.97 10.39
N LEU A 126 -4.78 -8.18 9.45
CA LEU A 126 -5.58 -7.20 8.69
C LEU A 126 -6.61 -7.84 7.75
N LEU A 127 -6.52 -9.15 7.48
CA LEU A 127 -7.56 -9.87 6.72
C LEU A 127 -8.94 -9.77 7.37
N ILE A 128 -9.00 -9.56 8.68
CA ILE A 128 -10.27 -9.36 9.41
C ILE A 128 -11.06 -8.13 8.91
N VAL A 129 -10.39 -7.17 8.29
CA VAL A 129 -11.03 -5.96 7.74
C VAL A 129 -11.84 -6.27 6.47
N LEU A 130 -11.45 -7.27 5.69
CA LEU A 130 -12.03 -7.54 4.37
C LEU A 130 -13.53 -7.89 4.39
N PRO A 131 -14.06 -8.69 5.33
CA PRO A 131 -15.49 -8.93 5.43
C PRO A 131 -16.30 -7.65 5.72
N PHE A 132 -15.73 -6.74 6.49
CA PHE A 132 -16.36 -5.47 6.93
C PHE A 132 -15.86 -4.27 6.12
N PHE A 133 -15.23 -4.50 4.96
CA PHE A 133 -14.54 -3.46 4.21
C PHE A 133 -15.43 -2.24 3.88
N GLY A 134 -16.71 -2.46 3.60
CA GLY A 134 -17.62 -1.37 3.28
C GLY A 134 -17.80 -0.37 4.42
N THR A 135 -18.01 -0.86 5.63
CA THR A 135 -18.13 -0.06 6.86
C THR A 135 -16.79 0.58 7.21
N PHE A 136 -15.71 -0.22 7.20
CA PHE A 136 -14.36 0.30 7.44
C PHE A 136 -14.01 1.46 6.51
N TRP A 137 -14.25 1.29 5.20
CA TRP A 137 -13.88 2.26 4.17
C TRP A 137 -14.63 3.59 4.31
N ARG A 138 -15.95 3.51 4.50
CA ARG A 138 -16.81 4.70 4.56
C ARG A 138 -16.85 5.36 5.94
N ASP A 139 -16.94 4.55 7.01
CA ASP A 139 -17.31 5.07 8.33
C ASP A 139 -16.07 5.24 9.24
N ILE A 140 -14.91 4.65 8.86
CA ILE A 140 -13.67 4.73 9.65
C ILE A 140 -12.54 5.39 8.84
N PHE A 141 -12.17 4.81 7.69
CA PHE A 141 -10.98 5.23 6.95
C PHE A 141 -11.10 6.66 6.42
N HIS A 142 -12.16 6.98 5.68
CA HIS A 142 -12.30 8.31 5.09
C HIS A 142 -12.46 9.42 6.11
N PRO A 143 -13.33 9.31 7.13
CA PRO A 143 -13.44 10.33 8.17
C PRO A 143 -12.17 10.51 9.01
N LEU A 144 -11.31 9.49 9.09
CA LEU A 144 -10.02 9.60 9.78
C LEU A 144 -8.98 10.39 8.96
N ILE A 145 -9.03 10.28 7.64
CA ILE A 145 -8.02 10.85 6.74
C ILE A 145 -8.45 12.21 6.17
N PHE A 146 -9.75 12.39 5.88
CA PHE A 146 -10.28 13.56 5.20
C PHE A 146 -11.32 14.28 6.07
N ASN A 147 -11.23 15.61 6.14
CA ASN A 147 -12.18 16.46 6.87
C ASN A 147 -13.28 17.02 5.95
N ASN A 148 -13.57 16.35 4.83
CA ASN A 148 -14.55 16.76 3.83
C ASN A 148 -15.22 15.55 3.19
N ASP A 149 -16.21 15.81 2.31
CA ASP A 149 -16.99 14.78 1.60
C ASP A 149 -16.60 14.62 0.12
N LEU A 150 -15.47 15.16 -0.32
CA LEU A 150 -15.00 15.10 -1.72
C LEU A 150 -14.76 13.67 -2.21
N TRP A 151 -14.46 12.73 -1.30
CA TRP A 151 -14.24 11.31 -1.57
C TRP A 151 -15.50 10.52 -1.92
N GLN A 152 -16.71 11.09 -1.71
CA GLN A 152 -17.97 10.41 -1.99
C GLN A 152 -18.31 10.48 -3.48
N ASN A 153 -17.95 9.43 -4.22
CA ASN A 153 -18.21 9.34 -5.65
C ASN A 153 -19.62 8.87 -5.97
N ASN A 154 -20.18 9.40 -7.06
CA ASN A 154 -21.49 9.05 -7.61
C ASN A 154 -21.41 8.72 -9.10
N GLN A 155 -22.53 8.37 -9.74
CA GLN A 155 -22.59 7.96 -11.15
C GLN A 155 -22.15 9.03 -12.19
N TYR A 156 -21.96 10.28 -11.78
CA TYR A 156 -21.45 11.35 -12.64
C TYR A 156 -19.93 11.49 -12.57
N ASP A 157 -19.30 10.83 -11.61
CA ASP A 157 -17.86 10.86 -11.37
C ASP A 157 -17.18 9.71 -12.14
N LEU A 158 -16.05 9.97 -12.78
CA LEU A 158 -15.26 8.94 -13.48
C LEU A 158 -14.71 7.90 -12.51
N SER A 159 -14.26 8.36 -11.34
CA SER A 159 -13.74 7.50 -10.26
C SER A 159 -14.76 6.46 -9.77
N TYR A 160 -16.06 6.74 -9.88
CA TYR A 160 -17.12 5.78 -9.58
C TYR A 160 -17.04 4.52 -10.44
N TYR A 161 -16.54 4.66 -11.67
CA TYR A 161 -16.40 3.56 -12.62
C TYR A 161 -15.03 2.91 -12.59
N ILE A 162 -13.94 3.68 -12.57
CA ILE A 162 -12.58 3.15 -12.65
C ILE A 162 -12.03 2.71 -11.27
N MET A 163 -12.45 3.35 -10.19
CA MET A 163 -12.03 3.04 -8.81
C MET A 163 -13.23 2.90 -7.87
N PRO A 164 -14.18 1.98 -8.15
CA PRO A 164 -15.28 1.73 -7.23
C PRO A 164 -14.79 1.15 -5.91
N ARG A 165 -15.63 1.15 -4.87
CA ARG A 165 -15.26 0.59 -3.56
C ARG A 165 -14.71 -0.84 -3.63
N VAL A 166 -15.17 -1.65 -4.58
CA VAL A 166 -14.66 -3.01 -4.79
C VAL A 166 -13.20 -3.02 -5.25
N PHE A 167 -12.77 -2.04 -6.06
CA PHE A 167 -11.37 -1.82 -6.43
C PHE A 167 -10.49 -1.70 -5.18
N PHE A 168 -10.86 -0.83 -4.24
CA PHE A 168 -10.09 -0.63 -3.01
C PHE A 168 -10.07 -1.88 -2.13
N LYS A 169 -11.18 -2.64 -2.09
CA LYS A 169 -11.21 -3.93 -1.38
C LYS A 169 -10.18 -4.91 -1.95
N TYR A 170 -10.12 -5.05 -3.28
CA TYR A 170 -9.14 -5.91 -3.95
C TYR A 170 -7.71 -5.38 -3.79
N THR A 171 -7.54 -4.07 -3.85
CA THR A 171 -6.24 -3.42 -3.59
C THR A 171 -5.73 -3.73 -2.19
N VAL A 172 -6.56 -3.59 -1.15
CA VAL A 172 -6.18 -3.92 0.22
C VAL A 172 -5.85 -5.41 0.37
N ALA A 173 -6.62 -6.31 -0.26
CA ALA A 173 -6.33 -7.75 -0.25
C ALA A 173 -4.98 -8.05 -0.94
N LEU A 174 -4.70 -7.43 -2.09
CA LEU A 174 -3.41 -7.56 -2.78
C LEU A 174 -2.27 -7.01 -1.92
N LEU A 175 -2.44 -5.84 -1.30
CA LEU A 175 -1.42 -5.25 -0.42
C LEU A 175 -1.10 -6.16 0.76
N ILE A 176 -2.10 -6.74 1.42
CA ILE A 176 -1.90 -7.71 2.50
C ILE A 176 -1.06 -8.90 2.00
N LEU A 177 -1.39 -9.45 0.83
CA LEU A 177 -0.65 -10.55 0.23
C LEU A 177 0.80 -10.16 -0.08
N LEU A 178 1.03 -9.05 -0.77
CA LEU A 178 2.37 -8.59 -1.15
C LEU A 178 3.22 -8.26 0.07
N CYS A 179 2.66 -7.56 1.05
CA CYS A 179 3.35 -7.25 2.30
C CYS A 179 3.73 -8.52 3.07
N PHE A 180 2.83 -9.51 3.12
CA PHE A 180 3.12 -10.82 3.72
C PHE A 180 4.25 -11.54 3.00
N LEU A 181 4.22 -11.59 1.66
CA LEU A 181 5.26 -12.22 0.86
C LEU A 181 6.61 -11.53 1.03
N ILE A 182 6.66 -10.20 0.97
CA ILE A 182 7.89 -9.42 1.18
C ILE A 182 8.50 -9.73 2.55
N ASN A 183 7.71 -9.68 3.62
CA ASN A 183 8.19 -9.98 4.96
C ASN A 183 8.64 -11.44 5.10
N THR A 184 7.95 -12.38 4.45
CA THR A 184 8.36 -13.78 4.42
C THR A 184 9.71 -13.97 3.72
N VAL A 185 9.92 -13.31 2.58
CA VAL A 185 11.20 -13.33 1.85
C VAL A 185 12.33 -12.74 2.71
N ILE A 186 12.09 -11.59 3.35
CA ILE A 186 13.05 -10.98 4.27
C ILE A 186 13.38 -11.95 5.44
N TRP A 187 12.37 -12.53 6.07
CA TRP A 187 12.57 -13.51 7.14
C TRP A 187 13.42 -14.69 6.67
N LEU A 188 13.09 -15.32 5.55
CA LEU A 188 13.82 -16.47 5.01
C LEU A 188 15.27 -16.13 4.62
N GLY A 189 15.49 -14.96 4.01
CA GLY A 189 16.82 -14.52 3.54
C GLY A 189 17.76 -14.17 4.68
N PHE A 190 17.24 -13.66 5.79
CA PHE A 190 18.04 -13.19 6.92
C PHE A 190 18.02 -14.13 8.14
N ARG A 191 17.21 -15.21 8.15
CA ARG A 191 17.24 -16.20 9.25
C ARG A 191 18.57 -16.90 9.33
N GLU A 192 19.00 -17.23 10.55
CA GLU A 192 20.21 -18.04 10.78
C GLU A 192 19.93 -19.49 10.34
N LYS A 193 20.80 -20.01 9.46
CA LYS A 193 20.84 -21.44 9.19
C LYS A 193 21.38 -22.14 10.43
N LYS A 194 20.61 -23.01 11.07
CA LYS A 194 21.14 -23.95 12.07
C LYS A 194 22.13 -24.86 11.35
N ILE A 195 23.43 -24.65 11.58
CA ILE A 195 24.45 -25.62 11.20
C ILE A 195 24.17 -26.86 12.05
N LYS A 196 23.74 -27.96 11.42
CA LYS A 196 23.73 -29.27 12.07
C LYS A 196 25.20 -29.62 12.32
N THR A 197 25.66 -29.41 13.54
CA THR A 197 26.89 -30.04 14.02
C THR A 197 26.58 -31.53 14.10
N THR A 198 26.95 -32.26 13.07
CA THR A 198 27.08 -33.72 13.12
C THR A 198 28.29 -33.94 14.04
N GLU A 199 28.02 -34.15 15.34
CA GLU A 199 28.98 -34.82 16.22
C GLU A 199 29.17 -36.21 15.61
N ASN A 200 30.29 -36.36 14.89
CA ASN A 200 30.91 -37.66 14.65
C ASN A 200 31.39 -38.15 16.03
N GLN A 201 30.56 -38.91 16.74
CA GLN A 201 31.00 -39.84 17.75
C GLN A 201 31.53 -41.06 16.98
N GLY A 202 32.84 -41.11 16.77
CA GLY A 202 33.61 -42.29 16.40
C GLY A 202 34.29 -42.81 17.66
#